data_9d8e9ecc34f44b64ef2ab876e7e907b1
#
_entry.id   9d8e9ecc34f44b64ef2ab876e7e907b1
#
_cell.length_a   1.000
_cell.length_b   1.000
_cell.length_c   1.000
_cell.angle_alpha   90.00
_cell.angle_beta   90.00
_cell.angle_gamma   90.00
#
_symmetry.space_group_name_H-M   'P 1'
#
loop_
_entity.id
_entity.type
_entity.pdbx_description
1 polymer ?
#
loop_
_entity_poly.entity_id
_entity_poly.type
_entity_poly.pdbx_seq_one_letter_code
_entity_poly.pdbx_strand_id
1 'polypeptide(L)'
;MLKGIPERIGSDLLKALADMGHGDLLIVADDFYPPVTKTPGGISIQAKGNTAPEMIEAILKLMPLDTEYVAHPVEYMVPDADAGIQMDRPKVWDDAIEAVEKNGYSSSCVGQIERSHFYEKAARAYVTVCTSERQPYGCFILQKGVL
;
A
#
# COMPACT_ATOMS: atom_id res chain seq x y z
N MET A 1 16.08 -13.48 -12.73
CA MET A 1 14.99 -12.89 -13.57
C MET A 1 13.97 -13.96 -13.86
N LEU A 2 12.68 -13.62 -13.72
CA LEU A 2 11.57 -14.54 -13.97
C LEU A 2 10.64 -13.92 -15.02
N LYS A 3 10.04 -14.78 -15.86
CA LYS A 3 9.02 -14.34 -16.83
C LYS A 3 7.73 -13.98 -16.08
N GLY A 4 7.06 -12.90 -16.51
CA GLY A 4 5.76 -12.51 -15.97
C GLY A 4 5.80 -11.78 -14.64
N ILE A 5 6.96 -11.63 -14.03
CA ILE A 5 7.13 -10.87 -12.79
C ILE A 5 7.55 -9.43 -13.15
N PRO A 6 6.83 -8.40 -12.65
CA PRO A 6 7.27 -7.02 -12.85
C PRO A 6 8.70 -6.79 -12.33
N GLU A 7 9.51 -6.07 -13.10
CA GLU A 7 10.93 -5.86 -12.73
C GLU A 7 11.12 -5.08 -11.43
N ARG A 8 10.10 -4.33 -10.98
CA ARG A 8 10.11 -3.62 -9.70
C ARG A 8 9.95 -4.55 -8.49
N ILE A 9 9.59 -5.82 -8.72
CA ILE A 9 9.38 -6.82 -7.66
C ILE A 9 10.68 -7.60 -7.47
N GLY A 10 11.37 -7.32 -6.38
CA GLY A 10 12.54 -8.09 -5.96
C GLY A 10 12.14 -9.45 -5.37
N SER A 11 13.11 -10.34 -5.20
CA SER A 11 12.88 -11.70 -4.69
C SER A 11 12.31 -11.72 -3.27
N ASP A 12 12.71 -10.79 -2.43
CA ASP A 12 12.22 -10.63 -1.07
C ASP A 12 10.72 -10.21 -1.06
N LEU A 13 10.35 -9.26 -1.89
CA LEU A 13 8.95 -8.85 -2.03
C LEU A 13 8.11 -9.95 -2.66
N LEU A 14 8.64 -10.64 -3.68
CA LEU A 14 7.94 -11.77 -4.30
C LEU A 14 7.65 -12.88 -3.26
N LYS A 15 8.64 -13.20 -2.42
CA LYS A 15 8.46 -14.14 -1.33
C LYS A 15 7.38 -13.67 -0.35
N ALA A 16 7.44 -12.40 0.06
CA ALA A 16 6.46 -11.84 1.00
C ALA A 16 5.03 -11.92 0.44
N LEU A 17 4.83 -11.55 -0.83
CA LEU A 17 3.52 -11.65 -1.48
C LEU A 17 3.01 -13.10 -1.54
N ALA A 18 3.91 -14.07 -1.75
CA ALA A 18 3.56 -15.48 -1.77
C ALA A 18 3.23 -16.03 -0.38
N ASP A 19 3.93 -15.57 0.65
CA ASP A 19 3.72 -16.01 2.05
C ASP A 19 2.45 -15.40 2.67
N MET A 20 2.01 -14.23 2.20
CA MET A 20 0.80 -13.58 2.68
C MET A 20 -0.43 -14.44 2.39
N GLY A 21 -1.34 -14.52 3.37
CA GLY A 21 -2.63 -15.17 3.25
C GLY A 21 -3.79 -14.19 3.07
N HIS A 22 -5.00 -14.73 2.97
CA HIS A 22 -6.23 -13.94 2.86
C HIS A 22 -6.39 -13.04 4.09
N GLY A 23 -6.64 -11.78 3.86
CA GLY A 23 -6.82 -10.77 4.91
C GLY A 23 -5.54 -10.14 5.43
N ASP A 24 -4.37 -10.66 5.05
CA ASP A 24 -3.11 -10.05 5.44
C ASP A 24 -2.94 -8.66 4.80
N LEU A 25 -2.29 -7.78 5.55
CA LEU A 25 -2.11 -6.39 5.17
C LEU A 25 -0.68 -6.12 4.68
N LEU A 26 -0.57 -5.33 3.62
CA LEU A 26 0.67 -4.82 3.08
C LEU A 26 0.62 -3.29 3.11
N ILE A 27 1.69 -2.67 3.62
CA ILE A 27 1.83 -1.22 3.59
C ILE A 27 2.73 -0.84 2.42
N VAL A 28 2.27 0.12 1.60
CA VAL A 28 3.15 0.84 0.66
C VAL A 28 3.41 2.20 1.28
N ALA A 29 4.64 2.39 1.72
CA ALA A 29 5.04 3.52 2.56
C ALA A 29 5.81 4.58 1.79
N ASP A 30 5.60 5.84 2.13
CA ASP A 30 6.41 6.94 1.63
C ASP A 30 7.83 6.94 2.23
N ASP A 31 8.66 7.90 1.81
CA ASP A 31 10.07 7.98 2.22
C ASP A 31 10.24 8.39 3.71
N PHE A 32 9.17 8.84 4.35
CA PHE A 32 9.19 9.33 5.74
C PHE A 32 8.58 8.35 6.74
N TYR A 33 7.95 7.29 6.28
CA TYR A 33 7.26 6.32 7.11
C TYR A 33 8.24 5.53 7.99
N PRO A 34 7.99 5.40 9.31
CA PRO A 34 8.85 4.62 10.20
C PRO A 34 8.39 3.15 10.30
N PRO A 35 8.87 2.25 9.44
CA PRO A 35 8.34 0.89 9.35
C PRO A 35 8.55 0.07 10.62
N VAL A 36 9.70 0.24 11.27
CA VAL A 36 10.04 -0.55 12.46
C VAL A 36 9.18 -0.18 13.67
N THR A 37 8.87 1.11 13.83
CA THR A 37 8.06 1.56 14.98
C THR A 37 6.56 1.41 14.76
N LYS A 38 6.10 1.50 13.52
CA LYS A 38 4.65 1.43 13.21
C LYS A 38 4.18 0.02 12.85
N THR A 39 5.09 -0.85 12.40
CA THR A 39 4.80 -2.25 12.07
C THR A 39 5.88 -3.15 12.68
N PRO A 40 5.99 -3.20 14.02
CA PRO A 40 7.11 -3.88 14.68
C PRO A 40 7.12 -5.40 14.47
N GLY A 41 5.97 -6.01 14.23
CA GLY A 41 5.85 -7.46 13.98
C GLY A 41 6.00 -7.84 12.50
N GLY A 42 6.10 -6.87 11.61
CA GLY A 42 6.21 -7.10 10.17
C GLY A 42 7.64 -7.04 9.65
N ILE A 43 7.78 -7.38 8.37
CA ILE A 43 9.05 -7.25 7.66
C ILE A 43 9.06 -5.95 6.85
N SER A 44 10.25 -5.35 6.69
CA SER A 44 10.44 -4.15 5.88
C SER A 44 11.23 -4.50 4.63
N ILE A 45 10.73 -4.12 3.47
CA ILE A 45 11.36 -4.38 2.18
C ILE A 45 11.64 -3.05 1.49
N GLN A 46 12.88 -2.86 1.06
CA GLN A 46 13.29 -1.63 0.39
C GLN A 46 12.90 -1.65 -1.09
N ALA A 47 12.19 -0.61 -1.51
CA ALA A 47 11.81 -0.36 -2.90
C ALA A 47 12.24 1.05 -3.33
N LYS A 48 13.38 1.50 -2.83
CA LYS A 48 13.93 2.84 -3.14
C LYS A 48 14.13 3.01 -4.64
N GLY A 49 13.90 4.24 -5.12
CA GLY A 49 13.89 4.55 -6.55
C GLY A 49 12.51 4.43 -7.21
N ASN A 50 11.52 3.91 -6.49
CA ASN A 50 10.14 3.78 -6.97
C ASN A 50 9.21 4.68 -6.18
N THR A 51 8.17 5.20 -6.84
CA THR A 51 7.07 5.90 -6.17
C THR A 51 6.06 4.88 -5.60
N ALA A 52 5.17 5.35 -4.71
CA ALA A 52 4.14 4.48 -4.16
C ALA A 52 3.18 3.96 -5.24
N PRO A 53 2.66 4.77 -6.17
CA PRO A 53 1.80 4.26 -7.25
C PRO A 53 2.49 3.23 -8.15
N GLU A 54 3.78 3.41 -8.46
CA GLU A 54 4.54 2.43 -9.25
C GLU A 54 4.61 1.06 -8.55
N MET A 55 4.80 1.07 -7.24
CA MET A 55 4.82 -0.19 -6.48
C MET A 55 3.44 -0.81 -6.35
N ILE A 56 2.40 0.00 -6.16
CA ILE A 56 1.00 -0.51 -6.14
C ILE A 56 0.68 -1.19 -7.47
N GLU A 57 1.00 -0.55 -8.59
CA GLU A 57 0.75 -1.14 -9.92
C GLU A 57 1.47 -2.49 -10.09
N ALA A 58 2.73 -2.57 -9.68
CA ALA A 58 3.52 -3.80 -9.79
C ALA A 58 2.99 -4.91 -8.86
N ILE A 59 2.66 -4.57 -7.62
CA ILE A 59 2.15 -5.52 -6.62
C ILE A 59 0.81 -6.11 -7.06
N LEU A 60 -0.10 -5.29 -7.59
CA LEU A 60 -1.43 -5.74 -7.99
C LEU A 60 -1.45 -6.60 -9.25
N LYS A 61 -0.34 -6.70 -9.99
CA LYS A 61 -0.20 -7.70 -11.05
C LYS A 61 -0.06 -9.12 -10.50
N LEU A 62 0.33 -9.25 -9.23
CA LEU A 62 0.61 -10.54 -8.60
C LEU A 62 -0.34 -10.84 -7.44
N MET A 63 -0.80 -9.82 -6.71
CA MET A 63 -1.58 -9.98 -5.50
C MET A 63 -3.04 -9.58 -5.74
N PRO A 64 -4.02 -10.48 -5.50
CA PRO A 64 -5.43 -10.09 -5.56
C PRO A 64 -5.80 -9.20 -4.39
N LEU A 65 -6.69 -8.23 -4.62
CA LEU A 65 -7.30 -7.43 -3.58
C LEU A 65 -8.54 -8.13 -3.00
N ASP A 66 -8.80 -7.92 -1.72
CA ASP A 66 -9.94 -8.47 -1.00
C ASP A 66 -11.22 -7.66 -1.27
N THR A 67 -11.79 -7.81 -2.45
CA THR A 67 -13.00 -7.09 -2.85
C THR A 67 -14.30 -7.74 -2.36
N GLU A 68 -14.24 -8.95 -1.82
CA GLU A 68 -15.42 -9.68 -1.39
C GLU A 68 -15.77 -9.45 0.08
N TYR A 69 -14.77 -9.31 0.94
CA TYR A 69 -14.96 -9.26 2.38
C TYR A 69 -14.86 -7.86 2.97
N VAL A 70 -14.22 -6.92 2.27
CA VAL A 70 -14.10 -5.53 2.73
C VAL A 70 -14.45 -4.55 1.62
N ALA A 71 -15.03 -3.42 2.00
CA ALA A 71 -15.43 -2.39 1.03
C ALA A 71 -14.21 -1.67 0.40
N HIS A 72 -13.16 -1.47 1.18
CA HIS A 72 -11.98 -0.74 0.75
C HIS A 72 -10.70 -1.53 1.02
N PRO A 73 -10.36 -2.51 0.15
CA PRO A 73 -9.11 -3.26 0.27
C PRO A 73 -7.86 -2.43 -0.04
N VAL A 74 -8.02 -1.21 -0.52
CA VAL A 74 -6.97 -0.20 -0.64
C VAL A 74 -7.41 1.03 0.12
N GLU A 75 -6.57 1.52 1.02
CA GLU A 75 -6.85 2.74 1.76
C GLU A 75 -5.63 3.66 1.71
N TYR A 76 -5.84 4.94 1.41
CA TYR A 76 -4.79 5.95 1.50
C TYR A 76 -4.91 6.78 2.77
N MET A 77 -3.75 7.15 3.32
CA MET A 77 -3.70 7.95 4.54
C MET A 77 -4.14 9.40 4.28
N VAL A 78 -5.00 9.90 5.16
CA VAL A 78 -5.39 11.32 5.18
C VAL A 78 -5.07 11.94 6.55
N PRO A 79 -4.94 13.28 6.65
CA PRO A 79 -4.78 13.94 7.95
C PRO A 79 -5.93 13.60 8.89
N ASP A 80 -5.64 13.50 10.19
CA ASP A 80 -6.70 13.39 11.20
C ASP A 80 -7.58 14.63 11.15
N ALA A 81 -8.90 14.45 11.26
CA ALA A 81 -9.87 15.54 11.12
C ALA A 81 -9.67 16.65 12.18
N ASP A 82 -9.21 16.29 13.37
CA ASP A 82 -8.96 17.21 14.49
C ASP A 82 -7.57 17.86 14.47
N ALA A 83 -6.70 17.48 13.53
CA ALA A 83 -5.35 18.02 13.42
C ALA A 83 -5.28 19.44 12.84
N GLY A 84 -6.37 19.92 12.22
CA GLY A 84 -6.44 21.25 11.64
C GLY A 84 -5.52 21.45 10.43
N ILE A 85 -5.10 20.37 9.78
CA ILE A 85 -4.20 20.44 8.63
C ILE A 85 -5.00 20.85 7.39
N GLN A 86 -4.55 21.94 6.76
CA GLN A 86 -5.06 22.41 5.48
C GLN A 86 -4.07 22.04 4.39
N MET A 87 -4.51 21.27 3.40
CA MET A 87 -3.65 20.87 2.28
C MET A 87 -4.48 20.64 1.02
N ASP A 88 -3.86 20.88 -0.13
CA ASP A 88 -4.43 20.47 -1.39
C ASP A 88 -4.36 18.94 -1.52
N ARG A 89 -5.29 18.38 -2.29
CA ARG A 89 -5.27 16.94 -2.60
C ARG A 89 -3.97 16.57 -3.33
N PRO A 90 -3.11 15.72 -2.74
CA PRO A 90 -1.86 15.35 -3.41
C PRO A 90 -2.14 14.42 -4.59
N LYS A 91 -1.39 14.61 -5.67
CA LYS A 91 -1.53 13.82 -6.91
C LYS A 91 -1.31 12.33 -6.68
N VAL A 92 -0.51 11.95 -5.67
CA VAL A 92 -0.19 10.55 -5.36
C VAL A 92 -1.45 9.73 -5.07
N TRP A 93 -2.50 10.33 -4.50
CA TRP A 93 -3.75 9.60 -4.26
C TRP A 93 -4.43 9.23 -5.58
N ASP A 94 -4.52 10.16 -6.51
CA ASP A 94 -5.15 9.90 -7.81
C ASP A 94 -4.30 8.95 -8.67
N ASP A 95 -2.97 9.07 -8.60
CA ASP A 95 -2.07 8.15 -9.29
C ASP A 95 -2.18 6.72 -8.73
N ALA A 96 -2.37 6.56 -7.42
CA ALA A 96 -2.60 5.26 -6.79
C ALA A 96 -3.96 4.67 -7.22
N ILE A 97 -5.01 5.48 -7.26
CA ILE A 97 -6.32 5.05 -7.76
C ILE A 97 -6.20 4.57 -9.21
N GLU A 98 -5.49 5.31 -10.05
CA GLU A 98 -5.23 4.91 -11.43
C GLU A 98 -4.48 3.57 -11.52
N ALA A 99 -3.49 3.34 -10.66
CA ALA A 99 -2.75 2.08 -10.59
C ALA A 99 -3.68 0.90 -10.22
N VAL A 100 -4.62 1.13 -9.33
CA VAL A 100 -5.65 0.15 -8.95
C VAL A 100 -6.56 -0.16 -10.14
N GLU A 101 -7.05 0.87 -10.82
CA GLU A 101 -7.92 0.72 -12.01
C GLU A 101 -7.23 0.01 -13.15
N LYS A 102 -5.93 0.26 -13.39
CA LYS A 102 -5.13 -0.45 -14.40
C LYS A 102 -5.04 -1.95 -14.17
N ASN A 103 -5.26 -2.40 -12.95
CA ASN A 103 -5.26 -3.83 -12.60
C ASN A 103 -6.68 -4.43 -12.57
N GLY A 104 -7.67 -3.73 -13.12
CA GLY A 104 -9.01 -4.25 -13.31
C GLY A 104 -9.97 -4.05 -12.14
N TYR A 105 -9.59 -3.26 -11.15
CA TYR A 105 -10.44 -2.95 -10.00
C TYR A 105 -11.15 -1.62 -10.19
N SER A 106 -12.34 -1.49 -9.59
CA SER A 106 -13.07 -0.22 -9.56
C SER A 106 -12.41 0.76 -8.57
N SER A 107 -12.43 2.05 -8.90
CA SER A 107 -12.01 3.10 -7.97
C SER A 107 -12.80 3.10 -6.66
N SER A 108 -14.01 2.52 -6.65
CA SER A 108 -14.85 2.39 -5.45
C SER A 108 -14.23 1.49 -4.38
N CYS A 109 -13.26 0.64 -4.72
CA CYS A 109 -12.55 -0.20 -3.75
C CYS A 109 -11.43 0.56 -3.01
N VAL A 110 -11.18 1.81 -3.37
CA VAL A 110 -10.19 2.66 -2.70
C VAL A 110 -10.90 3.60 -1.73
N GLY A 111 -10.57 3.49 -0.47
CA GLY A 111 -11.05 4.36 0.60
C GLY A 111 -9.94 5.21 1.19
N GLN A 112 -10.31 6.02 2.16
CA GLN A 112 -9.36 6.84 2.91
C GLN A 112 -9.41 6.45 4.38
N ILE A 113 -8.29 6.62 5.07
CA ILE A 113 -8.15 6.31 6.49
C ILE A 113 -7.33 7.42 7.17
N GLU A 114 -7.83 7.93 8.30
CA GLU A 114 -7.13 8.95 9.05
C GLU A 114 -5.79 8.41 9.58
N ARG A 115 -4.78 9.27 9.67
CA ARG A 115 -3.40 8.91 10.04
C ARG A 115 -3.31 8.10 11.33
N SER A 116 -4.03 8.49 12.37
CA SER A 116 -4.03 7.74 13.64
C SER A 116 -4.55 6.32 13.49
N HIS A 117 -5.67 6.15 12.77
CA HIS A 117 -6.24 4.83 12.47
C HIS A 117 -5.37 4.02 11.52
N PHE A 118 -4.69 4.69 10.59
CA PHE A 118 -3.72 4.04 9.71
C PHE A 118 -2.65 3.34 10.52
N TYR A 119 -2.04 4.02 11.48
CA TYR A 119 -1.00 3.43 12.32
C TYR A 119 -1.51 2.29 13.21
N GLU A 120 -2.73 2.38 13.74
CA GLU A 120 -3.35 1.28 14.47
C GLU A 120 -3.49 0.03 13.60
N LYS A 121 -3.98 0.20 12.38
CA LYS A 121 -4.16 -0.89 11.42
C LYS A 121 -2.81 -1.42 10.93
N ALA A 122 -1.86 -0.55 10.65
CA ALA A 122 -0.51 -0.90 10.18
C ALA A 122 0.28 -1.73 11.18
N ALA A 123 -0.02 -1.63 12.49
CA ALA A 123 0.64 -2.43 13.51
C ALA A 123 0.47 -3.95 13.27
N ARG A 124 -0.56 -4.36 12.52
CA ARG A 124 -0.87 -5.75 12.19
C ARG A 124 -0.41 -6.16 10.79
N ALA A 125 0.25 -5.28 10.05
CA ALA A 125 0.65 -5.59 8.68
C ALA A 125 1.78 -6.64 8.66
N TYR A 126 1.74 -7.48 7.65
CA TYR A 126 2.77 -8.50 7.41
C TYR A 126 4.06 -7.89 6.86
N VAL A 127 3.94 -6.92 5.95
CA VAL A 127 5.06 -6.32 5.25
C VAL A 127 4.85 -4.83 5.00
N THR A 128 5.94 -4.05 5.11
CA THR A 128 6.00 -2.65 4.69
C THR A 128 6.97 -2.53 3.52
N VAL A 129 6.48 -2.05 2.40
CA VAL A 129 7.28 -1.74 1.21
C VAL A 129 7.68 -0.26 1.28
N CYS A 130 8.97 -0.02 1.49
CA CYS A 130 9.52 1.32 1.72
C CYS A 130 9.93 1.95 0.39
N THR A 131 9.15 2.91 -0.10
CA THR A 131 9.38 3.58 -1.39
C THR A 131 10.15 4.89 -1.24
N SER A 132 10.43 5.54 -2.37
CA SER A 132 10.97 6.91 -2.42
C SER A 132 9.89 7.97 -2.63
N GLU A 133 8.62 7.63 -2.36
CA GLU A 133 7.52 8.59 -2.48
C GLU A 133 7.69 9.74 -1.50
N ARG A 134 7.62 10.98 -1.99
CA ARG A 134 7.82 12.19 -1.16
C ARG A 134 6.61 13.11 -1.09
N GLN A 135 5.55 12.80 -1.82
CA GLN A 135 4.32 13.56 -1.67
C GLN A 135 3.71 13.30 -0.29
N PRO A 136 3.07 14.34 0.32
CA PRO A 136 2.50 14.19 1.65
C PRO A 136 1.38 13.13 1.65
N TYR A 137 1.32 12.38 2.73
CA TYR A 137 0.31 11.33 2.91
C TYR A 137 0.32 10.27 1.81
N GLY A 138 1.50 9.98 1.25
CA GLY A 138 1.70 8.98 0.22
C GLY A 138 1.86 7.56 0.76
N CYS A 139 1.06 7.21 1.77
CA CYS A 139 1.07 5.89 2.40
C CYS A 139 -0.26 5.17 2.18
N PHE A 140 -0.18 3.87 1.91
CA PHE A 140 -1.32 3.04 1.53
C PHE A 140 -1.32 1.72 2.27
N ILE A 141 -2.51 1.21 2.60
CA ILE A 141 -2.71 -0.15 3.10
C ILE A 141 -3.44 -0.95 2.03
N LEU A 142 -2.91 -2.11 1.68
CA LEU A 142 -3.53 -3.06 0.77
C LEU A 142 -3.87 -4.33 1.53
N GLN A 143 -5.09 -4.85 1.35
CA GLN A 143 -5.52 -6.11 1.94
C GLN A 143 -5.57 -7.20 0.88
N LYS A 144 -4.83 -8.29 1.11
CA LYS A 144 -4.78 -9.43 0.19
C LYS A 144 -6.08 -10.22 0.23
N GLY A 145 -6.62 -10.49 -0.95
CA GLY A 145 -7.81 -11.31 -1.15
C GLY A 145 -7.50 -12.71 -1.64
N VAL A 146 -8.49 -13.31 -2.27
CA VAL A 146 -8.44 -14.67 -2.86
C VAL A 146 -8.79 -14.60 -4.34
N LEU A 147 -8.39 -15.65 -5.08
CA LEU A 147 -8.73 -15.84 -6.50
C LEU A 147 -9.97 -16.71 -6.65
#